data_e04e292ab97a9bb569d6f2a7adbe0b18
#
_entry.id   e04e292ab97a9bb569d6f2a7adbe0b18
#
_cell.length_a   1.000
_cell.length_b   1.000
_cell.length_c   1.000
_cell.angle_alpha   90.00
_cell.angle_beta   90.00
_cell.angle_gamma   90.00
#
_symmetry.space_group_name_H-M   'P 1'
#
loop_
_entity.id
_entity.type
_entity.pdbx_description
1 polymer ?
#
loop_
_entity_poly.entity_id
_entity_poly.type
_entity_poly.pdbx_seq_one_letter_code
_entity_poly.pdbx_strand_id
1 'polypeptide(L)'
;MENNGNFMKPNEDLRNLQLLEEISRDSTASQRKLSERLGVALGVTNACLKKMANKGYIKVKGINHKRISYFLTPEGFSEKTRLTYHFLEYTVHYYINLKKNLSEKLGFISKQGVKRAVFYGAGDVMEVAFVTSSEAEARRRSFRHAGHSKTGVFRPGCFCAESYRLDKAAGHSLM
;
A
#
# COMPACT_ATOMS: atom_id res chain seq x y z
N MET A 1 -26.82 3.08 -7.20
CA MET A 1 -25.78 4.11 -7.03
C MET A 1 -24.66 3.74 -7.98
N GLU A 2 -24.68 4.37 -9.14
CA GLU A 2 -23.70 4.15 -10.20
C GLU A 2 -22.37 4.75 -9.77
N ASN A 3 -21.40 3.90 -9.51
CA ASN A 3 -20.00 4.29 -9.36
C ASN A 3 -19.50 4.74 -10.72
N ASN A 4 -19.59 6.03 -10.96
CA ASN A 4 -19.02 6.67 -12.13
C ASN A 4 -17.50 6.47 -12.06
N GLY A 5 -17.03 5.49 -12.84
CA GLY A 5 -15.69 4.93 -12.80
C GLY A 5 -14.59 5.89 -13.23
N ASN A 6 -14.21 6.75 -12.31
CA ASN A 6 -12.85 7.32 -12.35
C ASN A 6 -11.90 6.41 -11.57
N PHE A 7 -11.93 5.13 -11.91
CA PHE A 7 -11.07 4.12 -11.32
C PHE A 7 -9.62 4.50 -11.69
N MET A 8 -8.80 4.70 -10.67
CA MET A 8 -7.37 4.90 -10.80
C MET A 8 -6.83 3.87 -11.78
N LYS A 9 -6.19 4.30 -12.87
CA LYS A 9 -5.39 3.41 -13.72
C LYS A 9 -4.10 3.12 -12.95
N PRO A 10 -3.98 1.97 -12.24
CA PRO A 10 -3.00 1.82 -11.16
C PRO A 10 -1.57 2.11 -11.62
N ASN A 11 -1.26 1.81 -12.88
CA ASN A 11 0.09 1.97 -13.41
C ASN A 11 0.42 3.39 -13.88
N GLU A 12 -0.54 4.16 -14.37
CA GLU A 12 -0.29 5.51 -14.90
C GLU A 12 -0.39 6.55 -13.79
N ASP A 13 -1.45 6.50 -13.00
CA ASP A 13 -1.70 7.48 -11.94
C ASP A 13 -0.68 7.33 -10.81
N LEU A 14 -0.28 6.11 -10.48
CA LEU A 14 0.79 5.87 -9.50
C LEU A 14 2.13 6.44 -9.98
N ARG A 15 2.49 6.23 -11.25
CA ARG A 15 3.70 6.84 -11.82
C ARG A 15 3.65 8.36 -11.83
N ASN A 16 2.49 8.91 -12.15
CA ASN A 16 2.28 10.36 -12.14
C ASN A 16 2.45 10.91 -10.72
N LEU A 17 1.87 10.24 -9.71
CA LEU A 17 2.02 10.60 -8.31
C LEU A 17 3.50 10.54 -7.88
N GLN A 18 4.18 9.43 -8.13
CA GLN A 18 5.59 9.26 -7.80
C GLN A 18 6.47 10.33 -8.47
N LEU A 19 6.20 10.66 -9.74
CA LEU A 19 6.93 11.71 -10.46
C LEU A 19 6.74 13.08 -9.81
N LEU A 20 5.51 13.45 -9.45
CA LEU A 20 5.22 14.72 -8.77
C LEU A 20 5.85 14.75 -7.37
N GLU A 21 5.91 13.62 -6.66
CA GLU A 21 6.59 13.51 -5.38
C GLU A 21 8.11 13.72 -5.50
N GLU A 22 8.75 13.06 -6.46
CA GLU A 22 10.18 13.21 -6.68
C GLU A 22 10.57 14.64 -7.09
N ILE A 23 9.77 15.28 -7.94
CA ILE A 23 9.96 16.68 -8.32
C ILE A 23 9.79 17.61 -7.11
N SER A 24 8.80 17.34 -6.25
CA SER A 24 8.57 18.09 -5.03
C SER A 24 9.73 17.98 -4.04
N ARG A 25 10.41 16.81 -4.01
CA ARG A 25 11.55 16.54 -3.13
C ARG A 25 12.86 17.10 -3.66
N ASP A 26 13.08 16.98 -4.97
CA ASP A 26 14.35 17.40 -5.62
C ASP A 26 14.03 18.03 -6.99
N SER A 27 13.88 19.35 -7.00
CA SER A 27 13.59 20.13 -8.22
C SER A 27 14.73 20.11 -9.25
N THR A 28 15.94 19.69 -8.84
CA THR A 28 17.15 19.68 -9.69
C THR A 28 17.46 18.28 -10.23
N ALA A 29 16.63 17.30 -9.91
CA ALA A 29 16.83 15.93 -10.37
C ALA A 29 16.82 15.84 -11.89
N SER A 30 17.86 15.22 -12.48
CA SER A 30 17.92 14.96 -13.92
C SER A 30 16.87 13.92 -14.33
N GLN A 31 16.47 13.95 -15.60
CA GLN A 31 15.52 12.96 -16.16
C GLN A 31 16.01 11.51 -15.92
N ARG A 32 17.31 11.29 -16.00
CA ARG A 32 17.93 9.98 -15.74
C ARG A 32 17.76 9.56 -14.27
N LYS A 33 18.04 10.48 -13.34
CA LYS A 33 17.86 10.24 -11.91
C LYS A 33 16.40 9.98 -11.56
N LEU A 34 15.47 10.70 -12.20
CA LEU A 34 14.03 10.45 -12.04
C LEU A 34 13.64 9.08 -12.58
N SER A 35 14.15 8.66 -13.74
CA SER A 35 13.86 7.34 -14.30
C SER A 35 14.38 6.20 -13.43
N GLU A 36 15.57 6.35 -12.86
CA GLU A 36 16.17 5.39 -11.92
C GLU A 36 15.31 5.27 -10.65
N ARG A 37 14.89 6.39 -10.06
CA ARG A 37 14.05 6.39 -8.86
C ARG A 37 12.64 5.84 -9.09
N LEU A 38 12.07 6.07 -10.26
CA LEU A 38 10.77 5.55 -10.66
C LEU A 38 10.81 4.09 -11.12
N GLY A 39 12.00 3.53 -11.34
CA GLY A 39 12.16 2.17 -11.86
C GLY A 39 11.59 1.98 -13.27
N VAL A 40 11.56 3.04 -14.10
CA VAL A 40 11.01 3.00 -15.46
C VAL A 40 12.02 3.50 -16.50
N ALA A 41 11.81 3.12 -17.76
CA ALA A 41 12.69 3.56 -18.84
C ALA A 41 12.67 5.10 -19.00
N LEU A 42 13.82 5.67 -19.36
CA LEU A 42 14.00 7.12 -19.56
C LEU A 42 12.98 7.71 -20.54
N GLY A 43 12.64 7.00 -21.62
CA GLY A 43 11.63 7.44 -22.59
C GLY A 43 10.24 7.57 -21.96
N VAL A 44 9.86 6.68 -21.07
CA VAL A 44 8.59 6.74 -20.33
C VAL A 44 8.58 7.94 -19.38
N THR A 45 9.67 8.15 -18.63
CA THR A 45 9.83 9.31 -17.74
C THR A 45 9.70 10.61 -18.51
N ASN A 46 10.35 10.72 -19.69
CA ASN A 46 10.28 11.91 -20.54
C ASN A 46 8.87 12.15 -21.08
N ALA A 47 8.17 11.10 -21.47
CA ALA A 47 6.78 11.21 -21.91
C ALA A 47 5.86 11.71 -20.76
N CYS A 48 6.06 11.19 -19.55
CA CYS A 48 5.33 11.64 -18.36
C CYS A 48 5.64 13.11 -18.02
N LEU A 49 6.92 13.51 -18.02
CA LEU A 49 7.34 14.89 -17.77
C LEU A 49 6.73 15.85 -18.79
N LYS A 50 6.77 15.50 -20.09
CA LYS A 50 6.16 16.29 -21.15
C LYS A 50 4.64 16.43 -20.95
N LYS A 51 3.96 15.32 -20.61
CA LYS A 51 2.52 15.33 -20.31
C LYS A 51 2.19 16.22 -19.11
N MET A 52 2.99 16.17 -18.03
CA MET A 52 2.80 17.00 -16.84
C MET A 52 3.06 18.49 -17.13
N ALA A 53 4.08 18.80 -17.93
CA ALA A 53 4.37 20.16 -18.34
C ALA A 53 3.24 20.72 -19.22
N ASN A 54 2.75 19.95 -20.19
CA ASN A 54 1.65 20.35 -21.06
C ASN A 54 0.33 20.59 -20.30
N LYS A 55 0.11 19.82 -19.21
CA LYS A 55 -1.04 20.01 -18.31
C LYS A 55 -0.88 21.17 -17.33
N GLY A 56 0.30 21.83 -17.32
CA GLY A 56 0.59 22.92 -16.41
C GLY A 56 0.92 22.48 -14.98
N TYR A 57 1.08 21.18 -14.68
CA TYR A 57 1.37 20.68 -13.33
C TYR A 57 2.81 20.94 -12.90
N ILE A 58 3.72 21.04 -13.86
CA ILE A 58 5.13 21.36 -13.61
C ILE A 58 5.60 22.48 -14.53
N LYS A 59 6.46 23.34 -14.01
CA LYS A 59 7.23 24.33 -14.78
C LYS A 59 8.65 23.80 -14.97
N VAL A 60 9.12 23.86 -16.20
CA VAL A 60 10.48 23.48 -16.57
C VAL A 60 11.30 24.76 -16.69
N LYS A 61 12.38 24.90 -15.92
CA LYS A 61 13.34 25.97 -16.00
C LYS A 61 14.71 25.41 -16.34
N GLY A 62 15.40 26.03 -17.27
CA GLY A 62 16.75 25.62 -17.62
C GLY A 62 17.41 26.64 -18.55
N ILE A 63 18.68 26.93 -18.29
CA ILE A 63 19.51 27.81 -19.12
C ILE A 63 20.15 27.01 -20.27
N ASN A 64 20.36 25.71 -20.06
CA ASN A 64 20.96 24.77 -21.03
C ASN A 64 20.32 23.38 -20.86
N HIS A 65 20.40 22.54 -21.93
CA HIS A 65 19.96 21.12 -21.89
C HIS A 65 20.60 20.28 -20.76
N LYS A 66 21.70 20.75 -20.18
CA LYS A 66 22.42 20.07 -19.08
C LYS A 66 21.97 20.51 -17.68
N ARG A 67 21.22 21.62 -17.55
CA ARG A 67 20.76 22.16 -16.26
C ARG A 67 19.28 22.50 -16.37
N ILE A 68 18.46 21.46 -16.34
CA ILE A 68 17.00 21.58 -16.33
C ILE A 68 16.53 21.34 -14.89
N SER A 69 15.68 22.23 -14.40
CA SER A 69 15.01 22.09 -13.11
C SER A 69 13.49 22.04 -13.32
N TYR A 70 12.84 21.23 -12.50
CA TYR A 70 11.40 21.01 -12.52
C TYR A 70 10.79 21.60 -11.25
N PHE A 71 9.75 22.41 -11.40
CA PHE A 71 9.06 23.03 -10.27
C PHE A 71 7.59 22.64 -10.31
N LEU A 72 7.05 22.25 -9.18
CA LEU A 72 5.63 22.01 -9.04
C LEU A 72 4.88 23.34 -9.07
N THR A 73 3.79 23.39 -9.83
CA THR A 73 2.86 24.52 -9.84
C THR A 73 1.79 24.35 -8.76
N PRO A 74 1.00 25.37 -8.41
CA PRO A 74 -0.16 25.21 -7.55
C PRO A 74 -1.14 24.14 -8.05
N GLU A 75 -1.38 24.09 -9.36
CA GLU A 75 -2.20 23.07 -10.02
C GLU A 75 -1.58 21.68 -9.90
N GLY A 76 -0.24 21.59 -10.02
CA GLY A 76 0.51 20.35 -9.82
C GLY A 76 0.45 19.87 -8.38
N PHE A 77 0.45 20.78 -7.41
CA PHE A 77 0.25 20.43 -6.01
C PHE A 77 -1.16 19.88 -5.74
N SER A 78 -2.17 20.54 -6.29
CA SER A 78 -3.56 20.07 -6.21
C SER A 78 -3.72 18.69 -6.84
N GLU A 79 -3.12 18.45 -8.01
CA GLU A 79 -3.15 17.16 -8.69
C GLU A 79 -2.42 16.08 -7.88
N LYS A 80 -1.25 16.40 -7.32
CA LYS A 80 -0.53 15.50 -6.40
C LYS A 80 -1.40 15.08 -5.23
N THR A 81 -2.08 16.03 -4.58
CA THR A 81 -2.98 15.76 -3.45
C THR A 81 -4.16 14.88 -3.88
N ARG A 82 -4.76 15.16 -5.02
CA ARG A 82 -5.85 14.35 -5.59
C ARG A 82 -5.40 12.91 -5.84
N LEU A 83 -4.26 12.72 -6.48
CA LEU A 83 -3.71 11.40 -6.77
C LEU A 83 -3.35 10.63 -5.48
N THR A 84 -2.81 11.32 -4.48
CA THR A 84 -2.52 10.72 -3.16
C THR A 84 -3.79 10.19 -2.50
N TYR A 85 -4.88 10.99 -2.51
CA TYR A 85 -6.16 10.57 -1.96
C TYR A 85 -6.72 9.34 -2.70
N HIS A 86 -6.73 9.36 -4.03
CA HIS A 86 -7.19 8.22 -4.82
C HIS A 86 -6.34 6.96 -4.60
N PHE A 87 -5.03 7.12 -4.44
CA PHE A 87 -4.16 5.98 -4.14
C PHE A 87 -4.48 5.39 -2.76
N LEU A 88 -4.69 6.23 -1.76
CA LEU A 88 -5.08 5.79 -0.42
C LEU A 88 -6.43 5.06 -0.45
N GLU A 89 -7.43 5.64 -1.10
CA GLU A 89 -8.75 5.03 -1.26
C GLU A 89 -8.67 3.65 -1.94
N TYR A 90 -7.94 3.56 -3.04
CA TYR A 90 -7.70 2.30 -3.75
C TYR A 90 -7.03 1.25 -2.84
N THR A 91 -6.00 1.65 -2.10
CA THR A 91 -5.26 0.76 -1.21
C THR A 91 -6.15 0.23 -0.08
N VAL A 92 -6.93 1.10 0.54
CA VAL A 92 -7.88 0.72 1.60
C VAL A 92 -8.95 -0.24 1.07
N HIS A 93 -9.55 0.05 -0.08
CA HIS A 93 -10.53 -0.84 -0.71
C HIS A 93 -9.92 -2.20 -1.08
N TYR A 94 -8.71 -2.21 -1.62
CA TYR A 94 -7.99 -3.45 -1.92
C TYR A 94 -7.77 -4.29 -0.65
N TYR A 95 -7.32 -3.65 0.43
CA TYR A 95 -7.10 -4.31 1.73
C TYR A 95 -8.40 -4.91 2.29
N ILE A 96 -9.50 -4.15 2.26
CA ILE A 96 -10.80 -4.60 2.75
C ILE A 96 -11.29 -5.81 1.94
N ASN A 97 -11.17 -5.78 0.61
CA ASN A 97 -11.57 -6.87 -0.27
C ASN A 97 -10.69 -8.11 -0.05
N LEU A 98 -9.38 -7.95 0.11
CA LEU A 98 -8.46 -9.04 0.42
C LEU A 98 -8.84 -9.70 1.75
N LYS A 99 -9.07 -8.90 2.79
CA LYS A 99 -9.48 -9.39 4.11
C LYS A 99 -10.82 -10.14 4.04
N LYS A 100 -11.79 -9.64 3.31
CA LYS A 100 -13.09 -10.29 3.10
C LYS A 100 -12.91 -11.66 2.42
N ASN A 101 -12.20 -11.72 1.31
CA ASN A 101 -11.94 -12.94 0.56
C ASN A 101 -11.20 -13.99 1.41
N LEU A 102 -10.22 -13.56 2.20
CA LEU A 102 -9.50 -14.45 3.11
C LEU A 102 -10.42 -14.97 4.22
N SER A 103 -11.23 -14.11 4.81
CA SER A 103 -12.18 -14.49 5.86
C SER A 103 -13.21 -15.52 5.38
N GLU A 104 -13.72 -15.36 4.15
CA GLU A 104 -14.66 -16.29 3.54
C GLU A 104 -13.99 -17.67 3.29
N LYS A 105 -12.78 -17.68 2.73
CA LYS A 105 -12.03 -18.92 2.48
C LYS A 105 -11.67 -19.64 3.77
N LEU A 106 -11.15 -18.92 4.77
CA LEU A 106 -10.83 -19.48 6.08
C LEU A 106 -12.09 -20.01 6.80
N GLY A 107 -13.19 -19.28 6.67
CA GLY A 107 -14.51 -19.73 7.17
C GLY A 107 -14.98 -21.02 6.54
N PHE A 108 -14.83 -21.17 5.22
CA PHE A 108 -15.16 -22.40 4.49
C PHE A 108 -14.32 -23.59 4.97
N ILE A 109 -12.99 -23.43 5.02
CA ILE A 109 -12.06 -24.49 5.48
C ILE A 109 -12.38 -24.91 6.91
N SER A 110 -12.70 -23.95 7.76
CA SER A 110 -13.07 -24.24 9.16
C SER A 110 -14.40 -25.02 9.29
N LYS A 111 -15.39 -24.78 8.43
CA LYS A 111 -16.63 -25.54 8.39
C LYS A 111 -16.41 -27.01 7.99
N GLN A 112 -15.36 -27.30 7.24
CA GLN A 112 -14.93 -28.66 6.89
C GLN A 112 -14.21 -29.40 8.02
N GLY A 113 -14.12 -28.81 9.21
CA GLY A 113 -13.51 -29.47 10.38
C GLY A 113 -12.00 -29.27 10.51
N VAL A 114 -11.37 -28.49 9.62
CA VAL A 114 -9.94 -28.18 9.71
C VAL A 114 -9.70 -27.27 10.92
N LYS A 115 -8.90 -27.75 11.88
CA LYS A 115 -8.60 -27.04 13.13
C LYS A 115 -7.26 -26.28 13.11
N ARG A 116 -6.37 -26.63 12.18
CA ARG A 116 -5.05 -26.01 12.06
C ARG A 116 -4.76 -25.70 10.61
N ALA A 117 -4.28 -24.50 10.34
CA ALA A 117 -3.78 -24.07 9.05
C ALA A 117 -2.33 -23.61 9.20
N VAL A 118 -1.50 -23.91 8.21
CA VAL A 118 -0.13 -23.43 8.13
C VAL A 118 -0.06 -22.41 7.00
N PHE A 119 0.46 -21.25 7.31
CA PHE A 119 0.75 -20.22 6.31
C PHE A 119 2.20 -20.35 5.86
N TYR A 120 2.40 -20.45 4.56
CA TYR A 120 3.74 -20.52 3.96
C TYR A 120 4.06 -19.22 3.24
N GLY A 121 5.17 -18.58 3.63
CA GLY A 121 5.64 -17.31 3.09
C GLY A 121 5.78 -16.24 4.17
N ALA A 122 6.49 -15.15 3.86
CA ALA A 122 6.75 -14.03 4.76
C ALA A 122 6.41 -12.66 4.11
N GLY A 123 5.50 -12.64 3.14
CA GLY A 123 5.08 -11.41 2.46
C GLY A 123 3.87 -10.74 3.12
N ASP A 124 3.56 -9.52 2.69
CA ASP A 124 2.49 -8.67 3.23
C ASP A 124 1.11 -9.38 3.22
N VAL A 125 0.86 -10.20 2.19
CA VAL A 125 -0.39 -10.98 2.08
C VAL A 125 -0.51 -12.01 3.22
N MET A 126 0.60 -12.61 3.63
CA MET A 126 0.62 -13.55 4.74
C MET A 126 0.32 -12.85 6.06
N GLU A 127 0.84 -11.66 6.27
CA GLU A 127 0.56 -10.86 7.46
C GLU A 127 -0.94 -10.53 7.56
N VAL A 128 -1.56 -10.10 6.45
CA VAL A 128 -3.01 -9.87 6.40
C VAL A 128 -3.80 -11.16 6.67
N ALA A 129 -3.35 -12.30 6.13
CA ALA A 129 -4.01 -13.59 6.36
C ALA A 129 -3.92 -14.02 7.82
N PHE A 130 -2.77 -13.83 8.46
CA PHE A 130 -2.56 -14.12 9.88
C PHE A 130 -3.46 -13.26 10.78
N VAL A 131 -3.48 -11.94 10.57
CA VAL A 131 -4.36 -11.02 11.31
C VAL A 131 -5.83 -11.40 11.13
N THR A 132 -6.25 -11.70 9.89
CA THR A 132 -7.63 -12.09 9.58
C THR A 132 -8.02 -13.39 10.28
N SER A 133 -7.12 -14.38 10.33
CA SER A 133 -7.37 -15.66 11.03
C SER A 133 -7.51 -15.47 12.52
N SER A 134 -6.64 -14.66 13.14
CA SER A 134 -6.64 -14.35 14.56
C SER A 134 -7.94 -13.63 14.99
N GLU A 135 -8.43 -12.69 14.19
CA GLU A 135 -9.71 -12.02 14.43
C GLU A 135 -10.91 -12.98 14.33
N ALA A 136 -10.88 -13.90 13.36
CA ALA A 136 -11.93 -14.91 13.21
C ALA A 136 -12.00 -15.84 14.42
N GLU A 137 -10.86 -16.20 15.00
CA GLU A 137 -10.79 -17.00 16.24
C GLU A 137 -11.28 -16.21 17.46
N ALA A 138 -10.88 -14.95 17.58
CA ALA A 138 -11.32 -14.08 18.66
C ALA A 138 -12.85 -13.91 18.66
N ARG A 139 -13.46 -13.70 17.48
CA ARG A 139 -14.92 -13.66 17.36
C ARG A 139 -15.58 -14.97 17.81
N ARG A 140 -15.06 -16.13 17.44
CA ARG A 140 -15.62 -17.43 17.85
C ARG A 140 -15.53 -17.65 19.36
N ARG A 141 -14.48 -17.17 20.01
CA ARG A 141 -14.33 -17.24 21.48
C ARG A 141 -15.34 -16.33 22.18
N SER A 142 -15.54 -15.11 21.70
CA SER A 142 -16.52 -14.17 22.25
C SER A 142 -17.96 -14.70 22.14
N PHE A 143 -18.34 -15.30 21.03
CA PHE A 143 -19.67 -15.93 20.87
C PHE A 143 -19.86 -17.15 21.76
N ARG A 144 -18.85 -17.94 22.05
CA ARG A 144 -18.93 -19.08 23.00
C ARG A 144 -19.09 -18.59 24.45
N HIS A 145 -18.54 -17.44 24.81
CA HIS A 145 -18.68 -16.88 26.17
C HIS A 145 -19.98 -16.12 26.35
N ALA A 146 -20.56 -15.56 25.30
CA ALA A 146 -21.86 -14.88 25.36
C ALA A 146 -23.04 -15.85 25.55
N GLY A 147 -22.86 -17.13 25.29
CA GLY A 147 -23.88 -18.19 25.52
C GLY A 147 -23.96 -18.70 26.95
N HIS A 148 -23.04 -18.34 27.86
CA HIS A 148 -23.03 -18.78 29.25
C HIS A 148 -22.52 -17.66 30.15
N SER A 149 -23.43 -16.83 30.60
CA SER A 149 -23.28 -15.93 31.76
C SER A 149 -23.66 -14.49 31.49
N LYS A 150 -24.75 -14.11 32.11
CA LYS A 150 -24.97 -12.75 32.62
C LYS A 150 -23.95 -12.55 33.74
N THR A 151 -23.14 -11.48 33.64
CA THR A 151 -22.07 -11.05 34.56
C THR A 151 -20.69 -11.68 34.36
N GLY A 152 -19.73 -10.86 33.97
CA GLY A 152 -18.32 -11.26 34.01
C GLY A 152 -17.37 -10.29 33.30
N VAL A 153 -16.69 -9.52 34.10
CA VAL A 153 -15.59 -8.60 33.82
C VAL A 153 -14.63 -9.14 32.76
N PHE A 154 -14.40 -8.35 31.73
CA PHE A 154 -13.37 -8.56 30.72
C PHE A 154 -11.98 -8.48 31.38
N ARG A 155 -11.27 -9.59 31.44
CA ARG A 155 -9.83 -9.62 31.73
C ARG A 155 -9.08 -9.90 30.43
N PRO A 156 -8.22 -8.99 29.95
CA PRO A 156 -7.28 -9.30 28.87
C PRO A 156 -6.17 -10.19 29.43
N GLY A 157 -6.19 -11.46 29.07
CA GLY A 157 -5.21 -12.44 29.51
C GLY A 157 -4.39 -13.01 28.37
N CYS A 158 -3.09 -12.71 28.38
CA CYS A 158 -1.96 -13.43 27.82
C CYS A 158 -2.10 -13.92 26.36
N PHE A 159 -1.70 -13.08 25.47
CA PHE A 159 -1.27 -13.47 24.15
C PHE A 159 0.18 -13.97 24.26
N CYS A 160 0.41 -15.27 24.17
CA CYS A 160 1.75 -15.81 23.92
C CYS A 160 2.18 -15.42 22.49
N ALA A 161 2.83 -14.28 22.41
CA ALA A 161 3.56 -13.83 21.22
C ALA A 161 4.99 -14.39 21.24
N GLU A 162 5.15 -15.69 21.54
CA GLU A 162 6.50 -16.26 21.80
C GLU A 162 7.09 -17.07 20.65
N SER A 163 6.50 -17.01 19.47
CA SER A 163 7.08 -17.70 18.31
C SER A 163 7.34 -16.81 17.08
N TYR A 164 7.33 -15.51 17.22
CA TYR A 164 7.65 -14.60 16.12
C TYR A 164 8.89 -13.74 16.39
N ARG A 165 9.88 -14.35 17.07
CA ARG A 165 11.22 -13.78 17.18
C ARG A 165 12.17 -14.62 16.32
N LEU A 166 11.98 -14.57 14.99
CA LEU A 166 12.97 -15.07 14.05
C LEU A 166 13.69 -13.88 13.40
N ASP A 167 14.88 -13.68 13.89
CA ASP A 167 16.10 -13.20 13.20
C ASP A 167 15.95 -12.10 12.14
N LYS A 168 15.73 -10.90 12.62
CA LYS A 168 16.12 -9.68 11.89
C LYS A 168 17.57 -9.25 12.19
N ALA A 169 18.38 -10.16 12.73
CA ALA A 169 19.75 -9.89 13.15
C ALA A 169 20.79 -10.83 12.52
N ALA A 170 20.72 -11.03 11.19
CA ALA A 170 21.86 -11.64 10.48
C ALA A 170 21.83 -11.22 9.01
N GLY A 171 22.42 -10.08 8.70
CA GLY A 171 22.50 -9.62 7.32
C GLY A 171 23.27 -8.32 7.10
N HIS A 172 24.16 -7.97 8.03
CA HIS A 172 25.17 -6.96 7.75
C HIS A 172 26.48 -7.36 8.41
N SER A 173 27.23 -8.21 7.75
CA SER A 173 28.68 -8.20 7.72
C SER A 173 29.15 -9.26 6.74
N LEU A 174 29.76 -8.80 5.66
CA LEU A 174 30.98 -9.38 5.06
C LEU A 174 31.26 -8.64 3.74
N MET A 175 32.29 -7.81 3.84
CA MET A 175 33.26 -7.37 2.82
C MET A 175 32.70 -6.66 1.59
#